data_90d02459de1750737be0ad293c10eeaf
#
_entry.id   90d02459de1750737be0ad293c10eeaf
#
_cell.length_a   1.000
_cell.length_b   1.000
_cell.length_c   1.000
_cell.angle_alpha   90.00
_cell.angle_beta   90.00
_cell.angle_gamma   90.00
#
_symmetry.space_group_name_H-M   'P 1'
#
loop_
_entity.id
_entity.type
_entity.pdbx_description
1 polymer ?
#
loop_
_entity_poly.entity_id
_entity_poly.type
_entity_poly.pdbx_seq_one_letter_code
_entity_poly.pdbx_strand_id
1 'polypeptide(L)'
;MTERTFSFEFFPPKTAEGAEKLRATRAQLAQLKPKFFSVTFGAGGSTRDRTLEAVRDIQASGSEAAPHLSCIGSTRENIRDILAEYKSQGIRHLVALRGDLPSGTLDAGEFNYANELVGFIRAETGDWFEIEVAAYPEIHPQARSWKDDLVNFRRKVDAGADSAITQYFFNADAYFRFVEETRALGVAIPIVPGIMPIGNYTQLARFSDACGAEIPRWLRK
;
A
#
# COMPACT_ATOMS: atom_id res chain seq x y z
N MET A 1 -17.94 6.69 -21.57
CA MET A 1 -17.72 6.60 -20.10
C MET A 1 -16.46 5.78 -19.91
N THR A 2 -15.42 6.34 -19.29
CA THR A 2 -14.24 5.58 -18.93
C THR A 2 -14.64 4.51 -17.92
N GLU A 3 -14.29 3.26 -18.19
CA GLU A 3 -14.53 2.14 -17.29
C GLU A 3 -13.80 2.42 -15.95
N ARG A 4 -14.53 2.31 -14.83
CA ARG A 4 -13.94 2.54 -13.49
C ARG A 4 -13.09 1.36 -13.13
N THR A 5 -11.81 1.60 -12.83
CA THR A 5 -10.88 0.58 -12.34
C THR A 5 -10.78 0.66 -10.81
N PHE A 6 -10.79 -0.46 -10.13
CA PHE A 6 -10.66 -0.56 -8.68
C PHE A 6 -9.93 -1.83 -8.27
N SER A 7 -9.44 -1.86 -7.06
CA SER A 7 -8.77 -2.99 -6.40
C SER A 7 -9.30 -3.16 -4.98
N PHE A 8 -9.00 -4.30 -4.37
CA PHE A 8 -9.32 -4.56 -2.97
C PHE A 8 -8.06 -4.92 -2.21
N GLU A 9 -7.96 -4.44 -0.98
CA GLU A 9 -6.87 -4.73 -0.07
C GLU A 9 -7.32 -5.66 1.05
N PHE A 10 -6.48 -6.65 1.36
CA PHE A 10 -6.70 -7.62 2.43
C PHE A 10 -5.55 -7.66 3.42
N PHE A 11 -5.87 -7.95 4.67
CA PHE A 11 -4.87 -8.40 5.64
C PHE A 11 -4.61 -9.89 5.46
N PRO A 12 -3.35 -10.36 5.57
CA PRO A 12 -3.07 -11.78 5.52
C PRO A 12 -3.73 -12.49 6.71
N PRO A 13 -4.43 -13.61 6.49
CA PRO A 13 -5.16 -14.31 7.53
C PRO A 13 -4.19 -14.88 8.59
N LYS A 14 -4.66 -14.91 9.84
CA LYS A 14 -3.88 -15.44 10.97
C LYS A 14 -4.20 -16.89 11.29
N THR A 15 -5.33 -17.39 10.81
CA THR A 15 -5.85 -18.74 11.10
C THR A 15 -6.38 -19.40 9.83
N ALA A 16 -6.50 -20.72 9.81
CA ALA A 16 -7.08 -21.46 8.69
C ALA A 16 -8.53 -21.03 8.40
N GLU A 17 -9.35 -20.81 9.43
CA GLU A 17 -10.71 -20.29 9.30
C GLU A 17 -10.71 -18.91 8.65
N GLY A 18 -9.78 -18.03 9.06
CA GLY A 18 -9.59 -16.71 8.45
C GLY A 18 -9.23 -16.80 6.97
N ALA A 19 -8.40 -17.77 6.59
CA ALA A 19 -8.04 -18.04 5.19
C ALA A 19 -9.24 -18.47 4.36
N GLU A 20 -10.07 -19.37 4.87
CA GLU A 20 -11.31 -19.79 4.19
C GLU A 20 -12.30 -18.65 4.03
N LYS A 21 -12.48 -17.83 5.08
CA LYS A 21 -13.32 -16.64 5.00
C LYS A 21 -12.80 -15.64 3.96
N LEU A 22 -11.49 -15.44 3.90
CA LEU A 22 -10.86 -14.59 2.90
C LEU A 22 -11.12 -15.11 1.48
N ARG A 23 -10.97 -16.41 1.24
CA ARG A 23 -11.27 -17.05 -0.05
C ARG A 23 -12.72 -16.83 -0.48
N ALA A 24 -13.66 -17.05 0.45
CA ALA A 24 -15.09 -16.86 0.18
C ALA A 24 -15.41 -15.40 -0.15
N THR A 25 -14.87 -14.45 0.62
CA THR A 25 -15.04 -13.01 0.36
C THR A 25 -14.44 -12.59 -0.97
N ARG A 26 -13.22 -13.04 -1.26
CA ARG A 26 -12.54 -12.78 -2.54
C ARG A 26 -13.34 -13.32 -3.73
N ALA A 27 -13.88 -14.54 -3.63
CA ALA A 27 -14.68 -15.12 -4.71
C ALA A 27 -15.92 -14.28 -5.04
N GLN A 28 -16.55 -13.66 -4.04
CA GLN A 28 -17.65 -12.72 -4.24
C GLN A 28 -17.18 -11.42 -4.90
N LEU A 29 -16.08 -10.84 -4.39
CA LEU A 29 -15.52 -9.59 -4.92
C LEU A 29 -14.92 -9.73 -6.32
N ALA A 30 -14.41 -10.91 -6.68
CA ALA A 30 -13.89 -11.19 -8.02
C ALA A 30 -14.97 -11.06 -9.12
N GLN A 31 -16.25 -11.24 -8.79
CA GLN A 31 -17.35 -11.00 -9.72
C GLN A 31 -17.44 -9.55 -10.20
N LEU A 32 -16.90 -8.62 -9.41
CA LEU A 32 -16.82 -7.20 -9.75
C LEU A 32 -15.64 -6.88 -10.70
N LYS A 33 -14.81 -7.86 -11.03
CA LYS A 33 -13.64 -7.76 -11.91
C LYS A 33 -12.64 -6.68 -11.48
N PRO A 34 -12.12 -6.72 -10.23
CA PRO A 34 -11.09 -5.79 -9.80
C PRO A 34 -9.82 -5.96 -10.64
N LYS A 35 -9.02 -4.89 -10.77
CA LYS A 35 -7.72 -4.95 -11.45
C LYS A 35 -6.78 -5.93 -10.74
N PHE A 36 -6.75 -5.90 -9.42
CA PHE A 36 -5.98 -6.82 -8.58
C PHE A 36 -6.54 -6.86 -7.15
N PHE A 37 -6.04 -7.81 -6.37
CA PHE A 37 -6.18 -7.85 -4.92
C PHE A 37 -4.81 -7.60 -4.29
N SER A 38 -4.68 -6.63 -3.40
CA SER A 38 -3.45 -6.42 -2.64
C SER A 38 -3.50 -7.10 -1.27
N VAL A 39 -2.34 -7.46 -0.75
CA VAL A 39 -2.20 -8.09 0.57
C VAL A 39 -1.16 -7.33 1.38
N THR A 40 -1.57 -6.87 2.56
CA THR A 40 -0.71 -6.07 3.43
C THR A 40 0.49 -6.86 3.95
N PHE A 41 1.57 -6.13 4.28
CA PHE A 41 2.80 -6.65 4.83
C PHE A 41 2.99 -6.10 6.25
N GLY A 42 3.16 -6.97 7.23
CA GLY A 42 3.30 -6.56 8.62
C GLY A 42 4.63 -5.87 8.91
N ALA A 43 4.63 -5.04 9.95
CA ALA A 43 5.81 -4.32 10.40
C ALA A 43 7.02 -5.26 10.59
N GLY A 44 8.18 -4.83 10.06
CA GLY A 44 9.42 -5.61 10.13
C GLY A 44 9.37 -6.99 9.47
N GLY A 45 8.47 -7.20 8.49
CA GLY A 45 8.35 -8.49 7.80
C GLY A 45 7.60 -9.58 8.57
N SER A 46 6.97 -9.25 9.69
CA SER A 46 6.32 -10.22 10.60
C SER A 46 5.23 -11.09 9.95
N THR A 47 4.75 -10.71 8.77
CA THR A 47 3.72 -11.46 8.02
C THR A 47 4.21 -11.95 6.65
N ARG A 48 5.52 -11.88 6.35
CA ARG A 48 6.07 -12.21 5.03
C ARG A 48 5.48 -13.49 4.45
N ASP A 49 5.61 -14.61 5.17
CA ASP A 49 5.16 -15.92 4.69
C ASP A 49 3.65 -15.96 4.47
N ARG A 50 2.87 -15.40 5.41
CA ARG A 50 1.41 -15.34 5.31
C ARG A 50 0.93 -14.43 4.18
N THR A 51 1.64 -13.31 3.95
CA THR A 51 1.38 -12.41 2.82
C THR A 51 1.62 -13.16 1.51
N LEU A 52 2.73 -13.87 1.40
CA LEU A 52 3.07 -14.64 0.21
C LEU A 52 2.10 -15.80 -0.03
N GLU A 53 1.70 -16.51 1.03
CA GLU A 53 0.70 -17.58 0.94
C GLU A 53 -0.65 -17.03 0.43
N ALA A 54 -1.12 -15.89 0.98
CA ALA A 54 -2.34 -15.26 0.53
C ALA A 54 -2.25 -14.79 -0.94
N VAL A 55 -1.10 -14.25 -1.36
CA VAL A 55 -0.85 -13.85 -2.74
C VAL A 55 -0.90 -15.04 -3.69
N ARG A 56 -0.26 -16.16 -3.34
CA ARG A 56 -0.33 -17.41 -4.12
C ARG A 56 -1.76 -17.93 -4.26
N ASP A 57 -2.52 -17.86 -3.18
CA ASP A 57 -3.93 -18.28 -3.14
C ASP A 57 -4.80 -17.38 -4.07
N ILE A 58 -4.50 -16.10 -4.15
CA ILE A 58 -5.16 -15.17 -5.06
C ILE A 58 -4.80 -15.51 -6.51
N GLN A 59 -3.53 -15.68 -6.83
CA GLN A 59 -3.07 -16.04 -8.19
C GLN A 59 -3.63 -17.39 -8.65
N ALA A 60 -3.67 -18.39 -7.76
CA ALA A 60 -4.24 -19.73 -8.06
C ALA A 60 -5.72 -19.65 -8.44
N SER A 61 -6.44 -18.61 -8.04
CA SER A 61 -7.84 -18.38 -8.44
C SER A 61 -7.98 -17.66 -9.80
N GLY A 62 -6.88 -17.34 -10.48
CA GLY A 62 -6.88 -16.61 -11.75
C GLY A 62 -7.02 -15.10 -11.60
N SER A 63 -6.84 -14.56 -10.38
CA SER A 63 -6.87 -13.12 -10.12
C SER A 63 -5.45 -12.56 -10.02
N GLU A 64 -5.25 -11.30 -10.43
CA GLU A 64 -4.00 -10.58 -10.18
C GLU A 64 -3.82 -10.29 -8.69
N ALA A 65 -2.59 -10.42 -8.20
CA ALA A 65 -2.23 -10.16 -6.81
C ALA A 65 -1.10 -9.16 -6.70
N ALA A 66 -1.18 -8.26 -5.70
CA ALA A 66 -0.19 -7.26 -5.40
C ALA A 66 0.25 -7.36 -3.92
N PRO A 67 1.37 -8.03 -3.61
CA PRO A 67 1.90 -7.98 -2.25
C PRO A 67 2.34 -6.57 -1.89
N HIS A 68 2.08 -6.14 -0.66
CA HIS A 68 2.81 -5.03 -0.08
C HIS A 68 4.24 -5.46 0.23
N LEU A 69 5.19 -4.56 0.09
CA LEU A 69 6.58 -4.77 0.45
C LEU A 69 7.07 -3.57 1.26
N SER A 70 7.43 -3.81 2.52
CA SER A 70 7.99 -2.80 3.42
C SER A 70 9.50 -2.97 3.55
N CYS A 71 10.23 -1.86 3.53
CA CYS A 71 11.69 -1.89 3.58
C CYS A 71 12.30 -1.66 4.96
N ILE A 72 11.55 -1.08 5.91
CA ILE A 72 12.07 -0.76 7.24
C ILE A 72 12.51 -2.04 7.96
N GLY A 73 13.69 -2.01 8.58
CA GLY A 73 14.28 -3.17 9.25
C GLY A 73 14.83 -4.25 8.31
N SER A 74 14.87 -4.00 6.99
CA SER A 74 15.36 -4.94 5.99
C SER A 74 16.73 -4.55 5.45
N THR A 75 17.52 -5.56 5.04
CA THR A 75 18.74 -5.38 4.26
C THR A 75 18.44 -5.37 2.76
N ARG A 76 19.35 -4.82 1.95
CA ARG A 76 19.26 -4.88 0.48
C ARG A 76 19.25 -6.31 -0.04
N GLU A 77 20.01 -7.19 0.57
CA GLU A 77 20.05 -8.62 0.24
C GLU A 77 18.68 -9.27 0.46
N ASN A 78 18.07 -9.06 1.64
CA ASN A 78 16.74 -9.60 1.93
C ASN A 78 15.67 -9.09 0.96
N ILE A 79 15.68 -7.79 0.60
CA ILE A 79 14.75 -7.24 -0.39
C ILE A 79 15.00 -7.86 -1.76
N ARG A 80 16.26 -8.05 -2.17
CA ARG A 80 16.61 -8.72 -3.45
C ARG A 80 16.06 -10.13 -3.52
N ASP A 81 16.19 -10.90 -2.45
CA ASP A 81 15.66 -12.28 -2.36
C ASP A 81 14.12 -12.30 -2.48
N ILE A 82 13.44 -11.36 -1.81
CA ILE A 82 11.97 -11.23 -1.91
C ILE A 82 11.57 -10.88 -3.36
N LEU A 83 12.27 -9.94 -3.99
CA LEU A 83 11.96 -9.55 -5.37
C LEU A 83 12.20 -10.70 -6.36
N ALA A 84 13.28 -11.48 -6.15
CA ALA A 84 13.56 -12.67 -6.96
C ALA A 84 12.48 -13.73 -6.78
N GLU A 85 12.01 -13.96 -5.55
CA GLU A 85 10.90 -14.86 -5.25
C GLU A 85 9.60 -14.40 -5.91
N TYR A 86 9.23 -13.12 -5.79
CA TYR A 86 8.03 -12.57 -6.43
C TYR A 86 8.10 -12.68 -7.96
N LYS A 87 9.27 -12.40 -8.52
CA LYS A 87 9.51 -12.52 -9.96
C LYS A 87 9.37 -13.96 -10.44
N SER A 88 9.90 -14.93 -9.68
CA SER A 88 9.78 -16.37 -10.02
C SER A 88 8.34 -16.87 -10.01
N GLN A 89 7.46 -16.22 -9.25
CA GLN A 89 6.02 -16.51 -9.16
C GLN A 89 5.17 -15.71 -10.16
N GLY A 90 5.79 -14.94 -11.03
CA GLY A 90 5.09 -14.14 -12.04
C GLY A 90 4.36 -12.93 -11.49
N ILE A 91 4.62 -12.51 -10.24
CA ILE A 91 4.04 -11.30 -9.66
C ILE A 91 4.53 -10.08 -10.45
N ARG A 92 3.59 -9.20 -10.82
CA ARG A 92 3.85 -7.99 -11.62
C ARG A 92 3.52 -6.71 -10.88
N HIS A 93 2.64 -6.74 -9.89
CA HIS A 93 2.23 -5.59 -9.10
C HIS A 93 2.85 -5.64 -7.70
N LEU A 94 3.33 -4.50 -7.23
CA LEU A 94 3.82 -4.31 -5.85
C LEU A 94 3.26 -3.03 -5.25
N VAL A 95 2.96 -3.04 -3.95
CA VAL A 95 2.75 -1.84 -3.16
C VAL A 95 4.00 -1.60 -2.30
N ALA A 96 4.83 -0.64 -2.71
CA ALA A 96 6.11 -0.36 -2.06
C ALA A 96 5.93 0.67 -0.93
N LEU A 97 6.25 0.26 0.29
CA LEU A 97 6.07 1.04 1.51
C LEU A 97 7.40 1.16 2.29
N ARG A 98 7.51 2.20 3.12
CA ARG A 98 8.55 2.20 4.14
C ARG A 98 8.25 1.14 5.20
N GLY A 99 7.02 1.09 5.64
CA GLY A 99 6.56 0.35 6.81
C GLY A 99 6.80 1.13 8.10
N ASP A 100 6.32 0.57 9.23
CA ASP A 100 6.50 1.11 10.56
C ASP A 100 7.58 0.33 11.30
N LEU A 101 8.41 1.04 12.06
CA LEU A 101 9.39 0.39 12.94
C LEU A 101 8.63 -0.42 14.00
N PRO A 102 8.97 -1.69 14.18
CA PRO A 102 8.42 -2.47 15.28
C PRO A 102 8.72 -1.79 16.61
N SER A 103 7.78 -1.83 17.56
CA SER A 103 7.97 -1.27 18.88
C SER A 103 9.20 -1.88 19.55
N GLY A 104 10.11 -1.02 20.02
CA GLY A 104 11.37 -1.44 20.70
C GLY A 104 12.55 -1.72 19.76
N THR A 105 12.39 -1.54 18.45
CA THR A 105 13.48 -1.68 17.47
C THR A 105 14.04 -0.31 17.14
N LEU A 106 15.36 -0.13 17.26
CA LEU A 106 16.08 1.09 16.87
C LEU A 106 16.74 0.97 15.50
N ASP A 107 16.87 -0.25 14.98
CA ASP A 107 17.51 -0.50 13.70
C ASP A 107 16.50 -0.34 12.54
N ALA A 108 16.71 0.69 11.74
CA ALA A 108 15.93 0.95 10.53
C ALA A 108 16.32 0.06 9.36
N GLY A 109 17.37 -0.75 9.47
CA GLY A 109 17.93 -1.52 8.37
C GLY A 109 18.69 -0.61 7.38
N GLU A 110 18.77 -1.05 6.13
CA GLU A 110 19.52 -0.34 5.08
C GLU A 110 18.65 0.62 4.24
N PHE A 111 17.37 0.77 4.61
CA PHE A 111 16.42 1.67 3.96
C PHE A 111 15.73 2.56 5.00
N ASN A 112 15.71 3.85 4.76
CA ASN A 112 15.04 4.82 5.62
C ASN A 112 13.68 5.26 5.08
N TYR A 113 13.49 5.23 3.75
CA TYR A 113 12.31 5.78 3.08
C TYR A 113 11.83 4.91 1.93
N ALA A 114 10.53 4.99 1.63
CA ALA A 114 9.92 4.25 0.53
C ALA A 114 10.50 4.59 -0.86
N ASN A 115 10.96 5.82 -1.09
CA ASN A 115 11.61 6.19 -2.34
C ASN A 115 12.94 5.45 -2.58
N GLU A 116 13.66 5.11 -1.51
CA GLU A 116 14.88 4.30 -1.60
C GLU A 116 14.55 2.86 -2.02
N LEU A 117 13.44 2.31 -1.47
CA LEU A 117 12.94 1.00 -1.89
C LEU A 117 12.52 1.02 -3.36
N VAL A 118 11.75 2.02 -3.80
CA VAL A 118 11.32 2.15 -5.21
C VAL A 118 12.52 2.20 -6.15
N GLY A 119 13.51 3.06 -5.85
CA GLY A 119 14.74 3.16 -6.64
C GLY A 119 15.53 1.85 -6.66
N PHE A 120 15.58 1.14 -5.53
CA PHE A 120 16.23 -0.16 -5.45
C PHE A 120 15.50 -1.23 -6.29
N ILE A 121 14.16 -1.30 -6.22
CA ILE A 121 13.37 -2.21 -7.06
C ILE A 121 13.65 -1.95 -8.54
N ARG A 122 13.65 -0.69 -8.97
CA ARG A 122 13.96 -0.33 -10.36
C ARG A 122 15.37 -0.73 -10.77
N ALA A 123 16.37 -0.50 -9.91
CA ALA A 123 17.75 -0.87 -10.18
C ALA A 123 17.94 -2.40 -10.34
N GLU A 124 17.26 -3.21 -9.51
CA GLU A 124 17.39 -4.67 -9.49
C GLU A 124 16.53 -5.37 -10.56
N THR A 125 15.39 -4.78 -10.95
CA THR A 125 14.38 -5.49 -11.75
C THR A 125 13.93 -4.75 -13.01
N GLY A 126 14.40 -3.53 -13.24
CA GLY A 126 13.92 -2.67 -14.34
C GLY A 126 12.42 -2.44 -14.25
N ASP A 127 11.73 -2.62 -15.37
CA ASP A 127 10.27 -2.42 -15.49
C ASP A 127 9.46 -3.71 -15.25
N TRP A 128 10.03 -4.69 -14.54
CA TRP A 128 9.31 -5.93 -14.28
C TRP A 128 8.05 -5.70 -13.46
N PHE A 129 8.13 -4.85 -12.43
CA PHE A 129 7.01 -4.57 -11.54
C PHE A 129 6.30 -3.26 -11.87
N GLU A 130 4.97 -3.26 -11.82
CA GLU A 130 4.15 -2.07 -11.65
C GLU A 130 4.16 -1.72 -10.15
N ILE A 131 4.71 -0.55 -9.79
CA ILE A 131 4.97 -0.16 -8.41
C ILE A 131 3.95 0.90 -7.98
N GLU A 132 3.09 0.55 -7.02
CA GLU A 132 2.26 1.52 -6.30
C GLU A 132 2.96 2.01 -5.03
N VAL A 133 2.74 3.27 -4.68
CA VAL A 133 3.24 3.86 -3.43
C VAL A 133 2.12 4.52 -2.65
N ALA A 134 2.27 4.60 -1.32
CA ALA A 134 1.29 5.30 -0.49
C ALA A 134 1.35 6.82 -0.67
N ALA A 135 0.18 7.46 -0.62
CA ALA A 135 -0.01 8.90 -0.59
C ALA A 135 -0.92 9.29 0.59
N TYR A 136 -0.82 10.53 1.07
CA TYR A 136 -1.56 10.99 2.25
C TYR A 136 -2.29 12.31 1.93
N PRO A 137 -3.61 12.27 1.65
CA PRO A 137 -4.39 13.48 1.33
C PRO A 137 -4.48 14.48 2.48
N GLU A 138 -4.32 14.02 3.72
CA GLU A 138 -4.47 14.81 4.95
C GLU A 138 -3.15 15.10 5.65
N ILE A 139 -2.03 14.65 5.19
CA ILE A 139 -0.67 14.68 5.73
C ILE A 139 -0.25 13.38 6.43
N HIS A 140 0.94 12.93 6.14
CA HIS A 140 1.54 11.79 6.83
C HIS A 140 1.85 12.14 8.30
N PRO A 141 1.48 11.30 9.29
CA PRO A 141 1.66 11.61 10.71
C PRO A 141 3.09 11.96 11.13
N GLN A 142 4.09 11.47 10.41
CA GLN A 142 5.51 11.73 10.67
C GLN A 142 6.09 12.82 9.78
N ALA A 143 5.31 13.46 8.91
CA ALA A 143 5.80 14.57 8.10
C ALA A 143 5.97 15.82 8.98
N ARG A 144 7.02 16.61 8.73
CA ARG A 144 7.26 17.86 9.47
C ARG A 144 6.29 18.96 9.08
N SER A 145 5.81 18.92 7.84
CA SER A 145 4.86 19.87 7.29
C SER A 145 4.15 19.28 6.07
N TRP A 146 3.02 19.86 5.69
CA TRP A 146 2.33 19.54 4.45
C TRP A 146 3.24 19.61 3.21
N LYS A 147 4.04 20.68 3.13
CA LYS A 147 4.98 20.89 2.02
C LYS A 147 6.05 19.79 1.96
N ASP A 148 6.59 19.38 3.10
CA ASP A 148 7.58 18.29 3.15
C ASP A 148 6.97 16.97 2.73
N ASP A 149 5.70 16.70 3.08
CA ASP A 149 5.00 15.49 2.67
C ASP A 149 4.79 15.43 1.17
N LEU A 150 4.37 16.53 0.54
CA LEU A 150 4.26 16.63 -0.91
C LEU A 150 5.60 16.41 -1.62
N VAL A 151 6.69 16.99 -1.10
CA VAL A 151 8.04 16.78 -1.64
C VAL A 151 8.48 15.31 -1.48
N ASN A 152 8.18 14.69 -0.33
CA ASN A 152 8.49 13.28 -0.11
C ASN A 152 7.66 12.37 -1.02
N PHE A 153 6.40 12.72 -1.26
CA PHE A 153 5.59 12.01 -2.25
C PHE A 153 6.20 12.13 -3.66
N ARG A 154 6.58 13.34 -4.08
CA ARG A 154 7.27 13.57 -5.34
C ARG A 154 8.54 12.72 -5.49
N ARG A 155 9.37 12.60 -4.44
CA ARG A 155 10.57 11.76 -4.43
C ARG A 155 10.27 10.30 -4.74
N LYS A 156 9.14 9.75 -4.27
CA LYS A 156 8.72 8.38 -4.61
C LYS A 156 8.39 8.23 -6.09
N VAL A 157 7.75 9.24 -6.66
CA VAL A 157 7.42 9.28 -8.10
C VAL A 157 8.69 9.38 -8.94
N ASP A 158 9.59 10.30 -8.58
CA ASP A 158 10.87 10.50 -9.27
C ASP A 158 11.79 9.26 -9.17
N ALA A 159 11.63 8.44 -8.13
CA ALA A 159 12.34 7.17 -7.99
C ALA A 159 11.78 6.05 -8.90
N GLY A 160 10.63 6.26 -9.54
CA GLY A 160 10.06 5.34 -10.52
C GLY A 160 8.76 4.65 -10.12
N ALA A 161 7.95 5.23 -9.22
CA ALA A 161 6.59 4.73 -8.97
C ALA A 161 5.68 4.95 -10.18
N ASP A 162 4.84 3.95 -10.50
CA ASP A 162 3.90 3.98 -11.63
C ASP A 162 2.54 4.55 -11.23
N SER A 163 2.13 4.36 -9.98
CA SER A 163 0.86 4.84 -9.44
C SER A 163 0.97 5.07 -7.93
N ALA A 164 -0.04 5.71 -7.38
CA ALA A 164 -0.16 5.87 -5.94
C ALA A 164 -1.56 5.50 -5.47
N ILE A 165 -1.65 4.91 -4.28
CA ILE A 165 -2.91 4.71 -3.56
C ILE A 165 -2.90 5.59 -2.30
N THR A 166 -3.99 6.32 -2.05
CA THR A 166 -4.03 7.18 -0.88
C THR A 166 -4.39 6.41 0.39
N GLN A 167 -3.94 6.91 1.55
CA GLN A 167 -4.60 6.58 2.79
C GLN A 167 -6.08 6.91 2.64
N TYR A 168 -6.96 6.14 3.30
CA TYR A 168 -8.39 6.45 3.27
C TYR A 168 -8.67 7.82 3.90
N PHE A 169 -9.71 8.46 3.46
CA PHE A 169 -10.15 9.78 3.90
C PHE A 169 -11.68 9.88 3.81
N PHE A 170 -12.24 10.80 4.57
CA PHE A 170 -13.68 11.09 4.55
C PHE A 170 -14.00 12.47 4.01
N ASN A 171 -12.99 13.33 3.87
CA ASN A 171 -13.10 14.65 3.28
C ASN A 171 -12.55 14.64 1.85
N ALA A 172 -13.45 14.66 0.86
CA ALA A 172 -13.07 14.65 -0.54
C ALA A 172 -12.24 15.87 -0.95
N ASP A 173 -12.43 17.02 -0.30
CA ASP A 173 -11.68 18.25 -0.61
C ASP A 173 -10.19 18.09 -0.28
N ALA A 174 -9.85 17.30 0.75
CA ALA A 174 -8.47 16.97 1.07
C ALA A 174 -7.80 16.22 -0.09
N TYR A 175 -8.49 15.24 -0.68
CA TYR A 175 -8.01 14.50 -1.84
C TYR A 175 -7.84 15.40 -3.07
N PHE A 176 -8.84 16.21 -3.40
CA PHE A 176 -8.76 17.08 -4.56
C PHE A 176 -7.63 18.10 -4.44
N ARG A 177 -7.46 18.72 -3.26
CA ARG A 177 -6.35 19.61 -2.97
C ARG A 177 -5.00 18.90 -3.12
N PHE A 178 -4.86 17.69 -2.55
CA PHE A 178 -3.64 16.90 -2.67
C PHE A 178 -3.29 16.63 -4.14
N VAL A 179 -4.27 16.21 -4.95
CA VAL A 179 -4.07 15.94 -6.38
C VAL A 179 -3.66 17.22 -7.13
N GLU A 180 -4.32 18.35 -6.86
CA GLU A 180 -3.98 19.64 -7.49
C GLU A 180 -2.56 20.09 -7.15
N GLU A 181 -2.19 20.06 -5.87
CA GLU A 181 -0.86 20.49 -5.42
C GLU A 181 0.25 19.55 -5.93
N THR A 182 0.01 18.26 -5.98
CA THR A 182 0.98 17.30 -6.56
C THR A 182 1.12 17.47 -8.07
N ARG A 183 0.03 17.76 -8.79
CA ARG A 183 0.09 18.12 -10.22
C ARG A 183 0.89 19.39 -10.46
N ALA A 184 0.73 20.41 -9.62
CA ALA A 184 1.54 21.63 -9.67
C ALA A 184 3.04 21.38 -9.45
N LEU A 185 3.39 20.31 -8.70
CA LEU A 185 4.77 19.84 -8.56
C LEU A 185 5.24 18.97 -9.74
N GLY A 186 4.41 18.74 -10.77
CA GLY A 186 4.77 17.94 -11.94
C GLY A 186 4.57 16.44 -11.78
N VAL A 187 3.84 15.98 -10.78
CA VAL A 187 3.46 14.56 -10.65
C VAL A 187 2.44 14.20 -11.72
N ALA A 188 2.72 13.21 -12.56
CA ALA A 188 1.84 12.80 -13.66
C ALA A 188 1.19 11.40 -13.46
N ILE A 189 1.68 10.61 -12.51
CA ILE A 189 1.15 9.27 -12.27
C ILE A 189 -0.31 9.29 -11.77
N PRO A 190 -1.09 8.21 -11.97
CA PRO A 190 -2.39 8.04 -11.36
C PRO A 190 -2.31 8.08 -9.83
N ILE A 191 -3.27 8.77 -9.19
CA ILE A 191 -3.43 8.79 -7.74
C ILE A 191 -4.82 8.21 -7.44
N VAL A 192 -4.85 6.99 -6.94
CA VAL A 192 -6.08 6.23 -6.69
C VAL A 192 -6.57 6.52 -5.27
N PRO A 193 -7.83 6.96 -5.07
CA PRO A 193 -8.36 7.19 -3.73
C PRO A 193 -8.55 5.88 -2.98
N GLY A 194 -7.98 5.78 -1.78
CA GLY A 194 -8.22 4.71 -0.84
C GLY A 194 -9.55 4.92 -0.09
N ILE A 195 -10.35 3.87 0.00
CA ILE A 195 -11.66 3.89 0.67
C ILE A 195 -11.68 2.77 1.70
N MET A 196 -12.04 3.09 2.95
CA MET A 196 -12.24 2.10 4.01
C MET A 196 -13.73 1.92 4.28
N PRO A 197 -14.28 0.71 4.07
CA PRO A 197 -15.66 0.40 4.49
C PRO A 197 -15.80 0.47 6.02
N ILE A 198 -16.83 1.16 6.49
CA ILE A 198 -17.06 1.36 7.92
C ILE A 198 -17.95 0.24 8.44
N GLY A 199 -17.35 -0.76 9.07
CA GLY A 199 -18.10 -1.83 9.75
C GLY A 199 -18.32 -1.57 11.23
N ASN A 200 -17.38 -0.86 11.89
CA ASN A 200 -17.42 -0.58 13.31
C ASN A 200 -16.67 0.72 13.63
N TYR A 201 -17.36 1.66 14.31
CA TYR A 201 -16.79 2.97 14.63
C TYR A 201 -15.57 2.90 15.56
N THR A 202 -15.60 2.05 16.60
CA THR A 202 -14.48 1.93 17.55
C THR A 202 -13.21 1.44 16.85
N GLN A 203 -13.35 0.51 15.92
CA GLN A 203 -12.24 0.03 15.12
C GLN A 203 -11.74 1.11 14.17
N LEU A 204 -12.65 1.81 13.50
CA LEU A 204 -12.31 2.93 12.63
C LEU A 204 -11.54 4.01 13.38
N ALA A 205 -12.01 4.42 14.58
CA ALA A 205 -11.35 5.45 15.38
C ALA A 205 -9.90 5.07 15.72
N ARG A 206 -9.65 3.83 16.13
CA ARG A 206 -8.29 3.34 16.41
C ARG A 206 -7.37 3.39 15.16
N PHE A 207 -7.88 3.00 14.00
CA PHE A 207 -7.11 3.09 12.76
C PHE A 207 -6.85 4.54 12.37
N SER A 208 -7.85 5.41 12.48
CA SER A 208 -7.72 6.83 12.17
C SER A 208 -6.72 7.54 13.07
N ASP A 209 -6.72 7.24 14.38
CA ASP A 209 -5.71 7.76 15.31
C ASP A 209 -4.29 7.34 14.94
N ALA A 210 -4.12 6.10 14.45
CA ALA A 210 -2.82 5.57 14.07
C ALA A 210 -2.29 6.16 12.74
N CYS A 211 -3.16 6.33 11.74
CA CYS A 211 -2.76 6.80 10.40
C CYS A 211 -2.98 8.29 10.16
N GLY A 212 -3.54 9.03 11.13
CA GLY A 212 -3.80 10.45 11.03
C GLY A 212 -4.99 10.84 10.14
N ALA A 213 -5.87 9.88 9.77
CA ALA A 213 -7.05 10.18 8.99
C ALA A 213 -8.12 10.89 9.84
N GLU A 214 -8.61 12.03 9.36
CA GLU A 214 -9.64 12.79 10.06
C GLU A 214 -11.00 12.08 10.00
N ILE A 215 -11.66 11.90 11.16
CA ILE A 215 -13.06 11.48 11.24
C ILE A 215 -13.92 12.72 11.40
N PRO A 216 -14.67 13.16 10.37
CA PRO A 216 -15.46 14.37 10.43
C PRO A 216 -16.66 14.21 11.39
N ARG A 217 -17.18 15.35 11.88
CA ARG A 217 -18.28 15.38 12.86
C ARG A 217 -19.55 14.65 12.40
N TRP A 218 -19.86 14.69 11.11
CA TRP A 218 -21.06 14.03 10.59
C TRP A 218 -20.96 12.49 10.66
N LEU A 219 -19.76 11.94 10.72
CA LEU A 219 -19.53 10.50 10.84
C LEU A 219 -19.53 10.02 12.30
N ARG A 220 -19.36 10.94 13.26
CA ARG A 220 -19.32 10.63 14.71
C ARG A 220 -20.72 10.56 15.34
N LYS A 221 -21.78 10.89 14.60
CA LYS A 221 -23.18 10.85 15.03
C LYS A 221 -23.84 9.52 14.69
#